data_c43dc96826465836d5de1d175c8fe3d4
#
_entry.id   c43dc96826465836d5de1d175c8fe3d4
#
_cell.length_a   1.000
_cell.length_b   1.000
_cell.length_c   1.000
_cell.angle_alpha   90.00
_cell.angle_beta   90.00
_cell.angle_gamma   90.00
#
_symmetry.space_group_name_H-M   'P 1'
#
loop_
_entity.id
_entity.type
_entity.pdbx_description
1 polymer ?
#
loop_
_entity_poly.entity_id
_entity_poly.type
_entity_poly.pdbx_seq_one_letter_code
_entity_poly.pdbx_strand_id
1 'polypeptide(L)'
;MWCVPTLDAEYIACMEDVLNVLARPYDRGEPVVTVDERPVALRGASRAGRAMAPGQIAREDYEYVRKGTANIYCIVEPKTGRHLTHATRDRKAPRFTAALQRIARRYGTAKTIHLIMDNLNVHGANALIRTLGATQGAALWARFTPHYTPKHGSWLNPAEIEASLWSRECHGRDRVDSFEALRDRTRAWTSRADRCRRAIRWRFTTAKARRVFRYKPRSTMSRSRH
;
A
#
# COMPACT_ATOMS: atom_id res chain seq x y z
N MET A 1 6.49 -18.28 -11.91
CA MET A 1 6.55 -19.03 -10.62
C MET A 1 7.12 -18.07 -9.58
N TRP A 2 6.41 -17.82 -8.47
CA TRP A 2 6.94 -16.98 -7.38
C TRP A 2 7.94 -17.81 -6.60
N CYS A 3 9.19 -17.36 -6.54
CA CYS A 3 10.17 -17.96 -5.64
C CYS A 3 9.81 -17.54 -4.22
N VAL A 4 9.12 -18.41 -3.48
CA VAL A 4 8.98 -18.25 -2.03
C VAL A 4 10.29 -18.75 -1.43
N PRO A 5 11.06 -17.90 -0.76
CA PRO A 5 12.22 -18.37 -0.02
C PRO A 5 11.73 -19.31 1.08
N THR A 6 12.56 -19.84 1.89
CA THR A 6 12.24 -20.86 2.90
C THR A 6 10.91 -20.56 3.63
N LEU A 7 9.97 -21.51 3.57
CA LEU A 7 8.71 -21.48 4.32
C LEU A 7 8.98 -21.89 5.78
N ASP A 8 9.61 -21.01 6.53
CA ASP A 8 9.77 -21.21 7.96
C ASP A 8 8.49 -20.94 8.75
N ALA A 9 8.52 -21.22 10.04
CA ALA A 9 7.36 -21.08 10.92
C ALA A 9 6.90 -19.62 11.07
N GLU A 10 7.81 -18.66 10.97
CA GLU A 10 7.52 -17.22 11.05
C GLU A 10 6.85 -16.74 9.76
N TYR A 11 7.38 -17.14 8.60
CA TYR A 11 6.76 -16.84 7.31
C TYR A 11 5.31 -17.34 7.24
N ILE A 12 5.10 -18.60 7.64
CA ILE A 12 3.77 -19.22 7.65
C ILE A 12 2.83 -18.45 8.57
N ALA A 13 3.28 -18.10 9.78
CA ALA A 13 2.46 -17.37 10.74
C ALA A 13 2.02 -16.00 10.21
N CYS A 14 2.94 -15.20 9.67
CA CYS A 14 2.63 -13.89 9.08
C CYS A 14 1.72 -14.04 7.85
N MET A 15 1.99 -15.02 6.97
CA MET A 15 1.16 -15.28 5.80
C MET A 15 -0.27 -15.65 6.19
N GLU A 16 -0.45 -16.58 7.13
CA GLU A 16 -1.79 -17.01 7.56
C GLU A 16 -2.54 -15.89 8.27
N ASP A 17 -1.86 -15.05 9.07
CA ASP A 17 -2.46 -13.87 9.71
C ASP A 17 -3.04 -12.91 8.66
N VAL A 18 -2.26 -12.51 7.67
CA VAL A 18 -2.71 -11.65 6.58
C VAL A 18 -3.87 -12.27 5.80
N LEU A 19 -3.77 -13.57 5.45
CA LEU A 19 -4.81 -14.26 4.70
C LEU A 19 -6.13 -14.37 5.49
N ASN A 20 -6.04 -14.62 6.79
CA ASN A 20 -7.20 -14.71 7.68
C ASN A 20 -7.90 -13.34 7.80
N VAL A 21 -7.13 -12.26 7.93
CA VAL A 21 -7.68 -10.89 7.96
C VAL A 21 -8.34 -10.53 6.63
N LEU A 22 -7.73 -10.84 5.50
CA LEU A 22 -8.33 -10.61 4.18
C LEU A 22 -9.59 -11.45 3.94
N ALA A 23 -9.70 -12.62 4.56
CA ALA A 23 -10.88 -13.49 4.45
C ALA A 23 -12.07 -13.02 5.31
N ARG A 24 -11.85 -12.16 6.33
CA ARG A 24 -12.93 -11.65 7.20
C ARG A 24 -14.04 -11.01 6.37
N PRO A 25 -15.32 -11.14 6.76
CA PRO A 25 -16.39 -10.36 6.17
C PRO A 25 -16.15 -8.85 6.39
N TYR A 26 -16.78 -8.02 5.58
CA TYR A 26 -16.69 -6.58 5.80
C TYR A 26 -17.36 -6.19 7.12
N ASP A 27 -16.63 -5.44 7.93
CA ASP A 27 -17.13 -4.83 9.15
C ASP A 27 -16.74 -3.34 9.16
N ARG A 28 -17.73 -2.45 9.27
CA ARG A 28 -17.51 -1.01 9.37
C ARG A 28 -16.78 -0.61 10.65
N GLY A 29 -16.99 -1.36 11.73
CA GLY A 29 -16.33 -1.15 13.03
C GLY A 29 -14.88 -1.62 13.05
N GLU A 30 -14.51 -2.53 12.15
CA GLU A 30 -13.19 -3.14 12.06
C GLU A 30 -12.69 -3.24 10.61
N PRO A 31 -12.57 -2.10 9.89
CA PRO A 31 -12.17 -2.10 8.49
C PRO A 31 -10.75 -2.66 8.30
N VAL A 32 -10.53 -3.31 7.16
CA VAL A 32 -9.21 -3.80 6.74
C VAL A 32 -8.65 -2.86 5.69
N VAL A 33 -7.54 -2.20 5.99
CA VAL A 33 -6.86 -1.26 5.10
C VAL A 33 -5.46 -1.77 4.79
N THR A 34 -5.04 -1.65 3.55
CA THR A 34 -3.72 -2.07 3.10
C THR A 34 -2.89 -0.87 2.67
N VAL A 35 -1.62 -0.88 3.01
CA VAL A 35 -0.67 0.22 2.74
C VAL A 35 0.60 -0.33 2.13
N ASP A 36 1.09 0.36 1.11
CA ASP A 36 2.39 0.12 0.50
C ASP A 36 2.97 1.40 -0.09
N GLU A 37 4.26 1.41 -0.40
CA GLU A 37 4.94 2.54 -1.00
C GLU A 37 5.48 2.21 -2.38
N ARG A 38 5.26 3.16 -3.30
CA ARG A 38 5.81 3.09 -4.65
C ARG A 38 6.68 4.29 -4.95
N PRO A 39 8.01 4.13 -5.10
CA PRO A 39 8.89 5.20 -5.55
C PRO A 39 8.63 5.54 -7.02
N VAL A 40 8.67 6.82 -7.35
CA VAL A 40 8.46 7.37 -8.69
C VAL A 40 9.61 8.30 -9.04
N ALA A 41 10.32 8.00 -10.14
CA ALA A 41 11.33 8.90 -10.68
C ALA A 41 10.63 10.08 -11.40
N LEU A 42 10.97 11.29 -11.00
CA LEU A 42 10.56 12.50 -11.71
C LEU A 42 11.48 12.72 -12.90
N ARG A 43 10.88 12.89 -14.08
CA ARG A 43 11.60 12.97 -15.36
C ARG A 43 11.08 14.14 -16.18
N GLY A 44 11.94 15.13 -16.44
CA GLY A 44 11.67 16.24 -17.36
C GLY A 44 12.16 15.94 -18.77
N ALA A 45 11.62 16.62 -19.76
CA ALA A 45 12.13 16.57 -21.13
C ALA A 45 13.54 17.17 -21.18
N SER A 46 14.46 16.57 -21.95
CA SER A 46 15.79 17.12 -22.22
C SER A 46 15.72 18.22 -23.28
N ARG A 47 14.78 18.09 -24.23
CA ARG A 47 14.50 19.05 -25.30
C ARG A 47 13.00 19.25 -25.43
N ALA A 48 12.59 20.41 -25.97
CA ALA A 48 11.21 20.66 -26.27
C ALA A 48 10.69 19.65 -27.31
N GLY A 49 9.58 18.99 -27.02
CA GLY A 49 8.90 18.10 -27.94
C GLY A 49 8.27 18.90 -29.08
N ARG A 50 7.93 18.23 -30.17
CA ARG A 50 7.11 18.81 -31.25
C ARG A 50 5.66 18.45 -31.03
N ALA A 51 4.79 19.45 -30.89
CA ALA A 51 3.36 19.22 -30.78
C ALA A 51 2.79 18.59 -32.09
N MET A 52 1.66 17.90 -31.93
CA MET A 52 0.91 17.36 -33.06
C MET A 52 0.39 18.49 -33.96
N ALA A 53 0.52 18.31 -35.26
CA ALA A 53 -0.04 19.19 -36.28
C ALA A 53 -0.70 18.34 -37.37
N PRO A 54 -1.58 18.91 -38.24
CA PRO A 54 -2.19 18.19 -39.36
C PRO A 54 -1.12 17.48 -40.21
N GLY A 55 -1.25 16.15 -40.34
CA GLY A 55 -0.27 15.30 -41.05
C GLY A 55 1.04 15.00 -40.31
N GLN A 56 1.21 15.49 -39.07
CA GLN A 56 2.41 15.24 -38.23
C GLN A 56 2.03 14.73 -36.86
N ILE A 57 2.58 13.58 -36.50
CA ILE A 57 2.43 13.03 -35.12
C ILE A 57 3.26 13.84 -34.12
N ALA A 58 2.80 13.91 -32.86
CA ALA A 58 3.62 14.46 -31.79
C ALA A 58 4.92 13.66 -31.67
N ARG A 59 6.03 14.35 -31.43
CA ARG A 59 7.33 13.73 -31.18
C ARG A 59 7.90 14.23 -29.88
N GLU A 60 8.26 13.30 -29.03
CA GLU A 60 9.00 13.56 -27.78
C GLU A 60 10.39 12.95 -27.90
N ASP A 61 11.38 13.62 -27.32
CA ASP A 61 12.73 13.07 -27.21
C ASP A 61 12.70 11.83 -26.32
N TYR A 62 13.43 10.77 -26.65
CA TYR A 62 13.59 9.61 -25.78
C TYR A 62 14.49 9.90 -24.57
N GLU A 63 15.35 10.91 -24.65
CA GLU A 63 16.17 11.38 -23.54
C GLU A 63 15.32 12.14 -22.50
N TYR A 64 15.75 12.09 -21.25
CA TYR A 64 15.10 12.82 -20.16
C TYR A 64 16.12 13.30 -19.13
N VAL A 65 15.79 14.39 -18.47
CA VAL A 65 16.53 14.91 -17.32
C VAL A 65 15.88 14.39 -16.05
N ARG A 66 16.69 13.77 -15.17
CA ARG A 66 16.21 13.30 -13.87
C ARG A 66 15.96 14.50 -12.94
N LYS A 67 14.73 14.69 -12.47
CA LYS A 67 14.28 15.77 -11.59
C LYS A 67 14.12 15.34 -10.12
N GLY A 68 14.64 14.15 -9.77
CA GLY A 68 14.55 13.59 -8.43
C GLY A 68 13.63 12.38 -8.34
N THR A 69 13.23 12.05 -7.13
CA THR A 69 12.34 10.93 -6.82
C THR A 69 11.28 11.40 -5.84
N ALA A 70 10.04 11.00 -6.07
CA ALA A 70 8.92 11.14 -5.17
C ALA A 70 8.40 9.76 -4.78
N ASN A 71 7.39 9.69 -3.94
CA ASN A 71 6.80 8.46 -3.48
C ASN A 71 5.26 8.52 -3.52
N ILE A 72 4.63 7.38 -3.77
CA ILE A 72 3.18 7.21 -3.68
C ILE A 72 2.88 6.26 -2.53
N TYR A 73 2.10 6.71 -1.56
CA TYR A 73 1.45 5.82 -0.61
C TYR A 73 0.21 5.21 -1.27
N CYS A 74 0.28 3.93 -1.61
CA CYS A 74 -0.81 3.14 -2.17
C CYS A 74 -1.66 2.61 -1.02
N ILE A 75 -2.84 3.20 -0.80
CA ILE A 75 -3.70 2.90 0.33
C ILE A 75 -5.09 2.54 -0.19
N VAL A 76 -5.54 1.32 0.12
CA VAL A 76 -6.86 0.84 -0.30
C VAL A 76 -7.52 -0.01 0.79
N GLU A 77 -8.84 0.11 0.92
CA GLU A 77 -9.69 -0.82 1.65
C GLU A 77 -10.22 -1.87 0.66
N PRO A 78 -9.69 -3.10 0.63
CA PRO A 78 -10.00 -4.07 -0.42
C PRO A 78 -11.47 -4.41 -0.55
N LYS A 79 -12.19 -4.54 0.58
CA LYS A 79 -13.59 -4.99 0.62
C LYS A 79 -14.56 -4.01 -0.02
N THR A 80 -14.33 -2.71 0.14
CA THR A 80 -15.25 -1.68 -0.37
C THR A 80 -14.71 -0.94 -1.59
N GLY A 81 -13.47 -1.19 -1.96
CA GLY A 81 -12.80 -0.44 -3.04
C GLY A 81 -12.62 1.04 -2.69
N ARG A 82 -12.38 1.37 -1.43
CA ARG A 82 -12.11 2.72 -0.98
C ARG A 82 -10.64 3.05 -1.16
N HIS A 83 -10.35 4.15 -1.84
CA HIS A 83 -9.00 4.57 -2.18
C HIS A 83 -8.57 5.81 -1.39
N LEU A 84 -7.37 5.77 -0.79
CA LEU A 84 -6.75 6.88 -0.04
C LEU A 84 -5.34 7.21 -0.54
N THR A 85 -4.98 6.69 -1.70
CA THR A 85 -3.67 6.82 -2.35
C THR A 85 -3.28 8.28 -2.56
N HIS A 86 -2.03 8.62 -2.25
CA HIS A 86 -1.53 9.99 -2.38
C HIS A 86 -0.02 10.06 -2.59
N ALA A 87 0.44 11.15 -3.22
CA ALA A 87 1.85 11.41 -3.44
C ALA A 87 2.52 12.08 -2.23
N THR A 88 3.77 11.73 -1.97
CA THR A 88 4.64 12.36 -0.97
C THR A 88 6.02 12.60 -1.56
N ARG A 89 6.77 13.57 -1.01
CA ARG A 89 8.13 13.87 -1.49
C ARG A 89 9.14 12.77 -1.14
N ASP A 90 8.88 12.04 -0.09
CA ASP A 90 9.73 10.97 0.44
C ASP A 90 8.88 9.93 1.19
N ARG A 91 9.50 8.86 1.68
CA ARG A 91 8.89 7.79 2.49
C ARG A 91 9.39 7.78 3.95
N LYS A 92 9.85 8.91 4.47
CA LYS A 92 10.34 9.02 5.85
C LYS A 92 9.20 8.91 6.86
N ALA A 93 9.56 8.63 8.12
CA ALA A 93 8.61 8.45 9.22
C ALA A 93 7.51 9.53 9.33
N PRO A 94 7.77 10.85 9.12
CA PRO A 94 6.70 11.84 9.13
C PRO A 94 5.65 11.63 8.03
N ARG A 95 6.03 11.09 6.86
CA ARG A 95 5.09 10.81 5.77
C ARG A 95 4.24 9.59 6.06
N PHE A 96 4.84 8.54 6.61
CA PHE A 96 4.11 7.38 7.11
C PHE A 96 3.11 7.78 8.20
N THR A 97 3.55 8.57 9.19
CA THR A 97 2.66 9.10 10.24
C THR A 97 1.48 9.88 9.66
N ALA A 98 1.72 10.76 8.69
CA ALA A 98 0.66 11.52 8.02
C ALA A 98 -0.31 10.61 7.25
N ALA A 99 0.19 9.52 6.62
CA ALA A 99 -0.64 8.52 5.98
C ALA A 99 -1.57 7.81 6.98
N LEU A 100 -1.04 7.39 8.14
CA LEU A 100 -1.83 6.78 9.21
C LEU A 100 -2.85 7.76 9.82
N GLN A 101 -2.49 9.02 10.04
CA GLN A 101 -3.43 10.05 10.47
C GLN A 101 -4.59 10.21 9.46
N ARG A 102 -4.30 10.15 8.17
CA ARG A 102 -5.32 10.21 7.10
C ARG A 102 -6.26 9.01 7.18
N ILE A 103 -5.73 7.79 7.36
CA ILE A 103 -6.52 6.58 7.55
C ILE A 103 -7.36 6.69 8.83
N ALA A 104 -6.78 7.05 9.97
CA ALA A 104 -7.50 7.17 11.24
C ALA A 104 -8.65 8.19 11.17
N ARG A 105 -8.46 9.33 10.50
CA ARG A 105 -9.54 10.31 10.25
C ARG A 105 -10.65 9.74 9.37
N ARG A 106 -10.29 8.96 8.36
CA ARG A 106 -11.28 8.36 7.45
C ARG A 106 -12.17 7.34 8.14
N TYR A 107 -11.64 6.64 9.12
CA TYR A 107 -12.32 5.61 9.90
C TYR A 107 -12.49 6.02 11.37
N GLY A 108 -12.91 7.27 11.59
CA GLY A 108 -12.97 7.87 12.93
C GLY A 108 -13.83 7.09 13.94
N THR A 109 -14.88 6.40 13.48
CA THR A 109 -15.83 5.63 14.31
C THR A 109 -15.44 4.14 14.45
N ALA A 110 -14.37 3.68 13.80
CA ALA A 110 -13.94 2.29 13.90
C ALA A 110 -13.40 1.99 15.31
N LYS A 111 -13.67 0.80 15.82
CA LYS A 111 -13.09 0.29 17.09
C LYS A 111 -11.58 0.09 16.94
N THR A 112 -11.20 -0.56 15.87
CA THR A 112 -9.81 -0.71 15.41
C THR A 112 -9.76 -0.72 13.89
N ILE A 113 -8.60 -0.43 13.33
CA ILE A 113 -8.36 -0.51 11.89
C ILE A 113 -7.32 -1.59 11.67
N HIS A 114 -7.71 -2.71 11.04
CA HIS A 114 -6.76 -3.75 10.64
C HIS A 114 -5.88 -3.19 9.52
N LEU A 115 -4.59 -3.08 9.78
CA LEU A 115 -3.63 -2.44 8.87
C LEU A 115 -2.65 -3.48 8.33
N ILE A 116 -2.78 -3.83 7.04
CA ILE A 116 -1.83 -4.73 6.37
C ILE A 116 -0.73 -3.88 5.72
N MET A 117 0.51 -4.19 6.04
CA MET A 117 1.71 -3.50 5.52
C MET A 117 2.94 -4.40 5.58
N ASP A 118 4.04 -3.98 4.96
CA ASP A 118 5.32 -4.65 5.12
C ASP A 118 5.97 -4.34 6.49
N ASN A 119 6.93 -5.17 6.88
CA ASN A 119 7.62 -5.06 8.17
C ASN A 119 8.91 -4.21 8.05
N LEU A 120 8.81 -3.00 7.47
CA LEU A 120 9.93 -2.07 7.44
C LEU A 120 10.11 -1.36 8.79
N ASN A 121 11.35 -1.02 9.14
CA ASN A 121 11.69 -0.33 10.40
C ASN A 121 10.96 1.01 10.63
N VAL A 122 10.45 1.62 9.56
CA VAL A 122 9.67 2.87 9.62
C VAL A 122 8.17 2.61 9.80
N HIS A 123 7.71 1.35 9.74
CA HIS A 123 6.31 0.95 9.83
C HIS A 123 5.96 0.43 11.22
N GLY A 124 5.87 1.32 12.20
CA GLY A 124 5.53 0.92 13.57
C GLY A 124 5.33 2.09 14.51
N ALA A 125 4.98 1.77 15.76
CA ALA A 125 4.73 2.74 16.84
C ALA A 125 5.86 3.76 17.00
N ASN A 126 7.12 3.31 16.90
CA ASN A 126 8.29 4.17 17.08
C ASN A 126 8.37 5.31 16.06
N ALA A 127 7.92 5.11 14.83
CA ALA A 127 7.88 6.17 13.82
C ALA A 127 6.90 7.28 14.20
N LEU A 128 5.74 6.91 14.72
CA LEU A 128 4.70 7.83 15.17
C LEU A 128 5.14 8.58 16.42
N ILE A 129 5.72 7.87 17.39
CA ILE A 129 6.24 8.45 18.64
C ILE A 129 7.34 9.49 18.35
N ARG A 130 8.28 9.15 17.47
CA ARG A 130 9.34 10.10 17.06
C ARG A 130 8.79 11.33 16.33
N THR A 131 7.68 11.18 15.60
CA THR A 131 7.10 12.27 14.81
C THR A 131 6.15 13.17 15.61
N LEU A 132 5.36 12.60 16.51
CA LEU A 132 4.26 13.28 17.20
C LEU A 132 4.50 13.44 18.72
N GLY A 133 5.56 12.84 19.26
CA GLY A 133 5.76 12.69 20.69
C GLY A 133 5.07 11.44 21.27
N ALA A 134 5.46 11.06 22.48
CA ALA A 134 5.06 9.80 23.10
C ALA A 134 3.54 9.63 23.19
N THR A 135 2.85 10.61 23.75
CA THR A 135 1.39 10.54 23.99
C THR A 135 0.59 10.46 22.68
N GLN A 136 0.82 11.40 21.77
CA GLN A 136 0.04 11.47 20.52
C GLN A 136 0.39 10.31 19.58
N GLY A 137 1.68 9.91 19.51
CA GLY A 137 2.13 8.80 18.71
C GLY A 137 1.54 7.48 19.18
N ALA A 138 1.56 7.22 20.49
CA ALA A 138 0.95 6.02 21.07
C ALA A 138 -0.58 6.00 20.89
N ALA A 139 -1.27 7.12 21.11
CA ALA A 139 -2.71 7.23 20.90
C ALA A 139 -3.11 6.98 19.43
N LEU A 140 -2.33 7.49 18.47
CA LEU A 140 -2.59 7.21 17.06
C LEU A 140 -2.35 5.74 16.73
N TRP A 141 -1.24 5.14 17.23
CA TRP A 141 -0.94 3.73 16.97
C TRP A 141 -1.98 2.79 17.56
N ALA A 142 -2.53 3.10 18.73
CA ALA A 142 -3.58 2.30 19.38
C ALA A 142 -4.88 2.18 18.57
N ARG A 143 -5.07 3.02 17.52
CA ARG A 143 -6.18 2.91 16.58
C ARG A 143 -6.04 1.75 15.60
N PHE A 144 -4.86 1.13 15.51
CA PHE A 144 -4.53 0.13 14.50
C PHE A 144 -4.24 -1.23 15.12
N THR A 145 -4.69 -2.28 14.44
CA THR A 145 -4.24 -3.65 14.63
C THR A 145 -3.35 -4.00 13.43
N PRO A 146 -2.02 -3.97 13.59
CA PRO A 146 -1.10 -4.20 12.49
C PRO A 146 -1.01 -5.68 12.11
N HIS A 147 -0.93 -5.96 10.82
CA HIS A 147 -0.70 -7.26 10.20
C HIS A 147 0.45 -7.12 9.22
N TYR A 148 1.56 -7.79 9.49
CA TYR A 148 2.76 -7.66 8.69
C TYR A 148 2.85 -8.78 7.64
N THR A 149 3.15 -8.39 6.39
CA THR A 149 3.51 -9.39 5.39
C THR A 149 4.85 -10.04 5.75
N PRO A 150 5.04 -11.32 5.47
CA PRO A 150 6.32 -11.98 5.72
C PRO A 150 7.41 -11.38 4.83
N LYS A 151 8.66 -11.53 5.24
CA LYS A 151 9.82 -11.09 4.44
C LYS A 151 9.75 -11.74 3.05
N HIS A 152 9.91 -10.94 2.00
CA HIS A 152 9.70 -11.36 0.60
C HIS A 152 8.28 -11.82 0.25
N GLY A 153 7.30 -11.46 1.05
CA GLY A 153 5.89 -11.79 0.88
C GLY A 153 5.00 -10.61 0.45
N SER A 154 5.55 -9.56 -0.19
CA SER A 154 4.80 -8.38 -0.61
C SER A 154 3.60 -8.71 -1.51
N TRP A 155 3.69 -9.81 -2.27
CA TRP A 155 2.57 -10.33 -3.09
C TRP A 155 1.28 -10.62 -2.29
N LEU A 156 1.38 -10.75 -0.96
CA LEU A 156 0.24 -10.89 -0.05
C LEU A 156 -0.45 -9.55 0.26
N ASN A 157 0.21 -8.42 -0.06
CA ASN A 157 -0.34 -7.09 0.22
C ASN A 157 -1.24 -6.62 -0.95
N PRO A 158 -2.56 -6.49 -0.78
CA PRO A 158 -3.43 -5.95 -1.82
C PRO A 158 -3.07 -4.54 -2.30
N ALA A 159 -2.28 -3.77 -1.54
CA ALA A 159 -1.79 -2.47 -1.98
C ALA A 159 -0.84 -2.54 -3.19
N GLU A 160 -0.24 -3.70 -3.49
CA GLU A 160 0.48 -3.94 -4.74
C GLU A 160 -0.46 -3.88 -5.97
N ILE A 161 -1.70 -4.32 -5.82
CA ILE A 161 -2.74 -4.17 -6.87
C ILE A 161 -3.06 -2.69 -7.06
N GLU A 162 -3.20 -1.95 -5.97
CA GLU A 162 -3.42 -0.49 -5.99
C GLU A 162 -2.27 0.22 -6.69
N ALA A 163 -1.01 -0.12 -6.36
CA ALA A 163 0.19 0.41 -6.99
C ALA A 163 0.22 0.12 -8.51
N SER A 164 -0.21 -1.07 -8.91
CA SER A 164 -0.31 -1.46 -10.31
C SER A 164 -1.41 -0.69 -11.06
N LEU A 165 -2.59 -0.52 -10.45
CA LEU A 165 -3.69 0.27 -10.99
C LEU A 165 -3.28 1.74 -11.17
N TRP A 166 -2.73 2.34 -10.11
CA TRP A 166 -2.24 3.71 -10.16
C TRP A 166 -1.21 3.89 -11.28
N SER A 167 -0.26 2.94 -11.42
CA SER A 167 0.78 3.01 -12.45
C SER A 167 0.21 2.98 -13.87
N ARG A 168 -0.81 2.17 -14.11
CA ARG A 168 -1.43 2.05 -15.45
C ARG A 168 -2.38 3.20 -15.77
N GLU A 169 -3.19 3.60 -14.80
CA GLU A 169 -4.31 4.53 -15.02
C GLU A 169 -3.95 6.00 -14.75
N CYS A 170 -2.96 6.25 -13.87
CA CYS A 170 -2.55 7.59 -13.45
C CYS A 170 -1.21 7.99 -14.04
N HIS A 171 -0.18 7.17 -13.85
CA HIS A 171 1.18 7.50 -14.31
C HIS A 171 1.31 7.24 -15.81
N GLY A 172 0.82 6.09 -16.30
CA GLY A 172 0.87 5.71 -17.71
C GLY A 172 2.30 5.64 -18.22
N ARG A 173 2.48 6.08 -19.47
CA ARG A 173 3.78 6.25 -20.14
C ARG A 173 4.31 7.68 -20.04
N ASP A 174 3.50 8.62 -19.54
CA ASP A 174 3.83 10.03 -19.49
C ASP A 174 4.96 10.29 -18.49
N ARG A 175 5.80 11.24 -18.85
CA ARG A 175 6.80 11.79 -17.93
C ARG A 175 6.13 12.77 -16.98
N VAL A 176 6.52 12.70 -15.72
CA VAL A 176 6.12 13.66 -14.70
C VAL A 176 7.38 14.33 -14.20
N ASP A 177 7.51 15.62 -14.41
CA ASP A 177 8.73 16.39 -14.18
C ASP A 177 8.80 17.06 -12.81
N SER A 178 7.68 17.13 -12.09
CA SER A 178 7.59 17.81 -10.80
C SER A 178 6.73 17.04 -9.80
N PHE A 179 7.02 17.25 -8.53
CA PHE A 179 6.20 16.67 -7.45
C PHE A 179 4.76 17.21 -7.46
N GLU A 180 4.59 18.47 -7.78
CA GLU A 180 3.30 19.15 -7.87
C GLU A 180 2.41 18.49 -8.92
N ALA A 181 2.93 18.27 -10.11
CA ALA A 181 2.22 17.57 -11.19
C ALA A 181 1.87 16.13 -10.80
N LEU A 182 2.81 15.40 -10.17
CA LEU A 182 2.57 14.05 -9.67
C LEU A 182 1.46 14.02 -8.60
N ARG A 183 1.50 14.96 -7.66
CA ARG A 183 0.50 15.08 -6.59
C ARG A 183 -0.89 15.35 -7.16
N ASP A 184 -1.00 16.28 -8.08
CA ASP A 184 -2.30 16.70 -8.63
C ASP A 184 -2.90 15.60 -9.52
N ARG A 185 -2.11 14.93 -10.35
CA ARG A 185 -2.51 13.73 -11.10
C ARG A 185 -2.98 12.61 -10.16
N THR A 186 -2.20 12.30 -9.12
CA THR A 186 -2.55 11.27 -8.14
C THR A 186 -3.84 11.61 -7.40
N ARG A 187 -4.02 12.87 -7.00
CA ARG A 187 -5.24 13.34 -6.32
C ARG A 187 -6.49 13.17 -7.22
N ALA A 188 -6.39 13.57 -8.47
CA ALA A 188 -7.49 13.43 -9.45
C ALA A 188 -7.84 11.96 -9.68
N TRP A 189 -6.83 11.10 -9.87
CA TRP A 189 -7.01 9.66 -10.02
C TRP A 189 -7.66 9.03 -8.80
N THR A 190 -7.13 9.31 -7.59
CA THR A 190 -7.66 8.77 -6.33
C THR A 190 -9.12 9.18 -6.13
N SER A 191 -9.47 10.44 -6.41
CA SER A 191 -10.86 10.91 -6.31
C SER A 191 -11.79 10.17 -7.27
N ARG A 192 -11.36 9.87 -8.49
CA ARG A 192 -12.11 9.06 -9.46
C ARG A 192 -12.23 7.61 -9.01
N ALA A 193 -11.14 6.99 -8.61
CA ALA A 193 -11.10 5.61 -8.15
C ALA A 193 -11.97 5.40 -6.89
N ASP A 194 -11.91 6.33 -5.92
CA ASP A 194 -12.75 6.27 -4.70
C ASP A 194 -14.25 6.44 -5.00
N ARG A 195 -14.63 7.13 -6.07
CA ARG A 195 -16.03 7.17 -6.53
C ARG A 195 -16.47 5.86 -7.18
N CYS A 196 -15.60 5.22 -7.95
CA CYS A 196 -15.90 3.98 -8.67
C CYS A 196 -16.01 2.75 -7.76
N ARG A 197 -15.39 2.77 -6.59
CA ARG A 197 -15.49 1.70 -5.56
C ARG A 197 -15.24 0.30 -6.10
N ARG A 198 -14.14 0.09 -6.80
CA ARG A 198 -13.75 -1.24 -7.32
C ARG A 198 -13.15 -2.08 -6.20
N ALA A 199 -13.96 -2.95 -5.60
CA ALA A 199 -13.50 -3.88 -4.56
C ALA A 199 -12.48 -4.89 -5.11
N ILE A 200 -11.46 -5.19 -4.31
CA ILE A 200 -10.49 -6.26 -4.61
C ILE A 200 -11.05 -7.58 -4.10
N ARG A 201 -11.37 -8.49 -5.01
CA ARG A 201 -11.83 -9.84 -4.69
C ARG A 201 -10.63 -10.76 -4.43
N TRP A 202 -10.13 -10.74 -3.20
CA TRP A 202 -9.01 -11.60 -2.81
C TRP A 202 -9.44 -13.06 -2.73
N ARG A 203 -8.86 -13.92 -3.59
CA ARG A 203 -9.25 -15.33 -3.74
C ARG A 203 -8.22 -16.33 -3.20
N PHE A 204 -7.06 -15.85 -2.77
CA PHE A 204 -6.04 -16.72 -2.20
C PHE A 204 -6.26 -16.81 -0.68
N THR A 205 -6.69 -17.99 -0.22
CA THR A 205 -7.08 -18.24 1.17
C THR A 205 -6.02 -19.09 1.88
N THR A 206 -6.05 -19.14 3.22
CA THR A 206 -5.21 -20.01 4.03
C THR A 206 -5.29 -21.48 3.60
N ALA A 207 -6.49 -21.99 3.32
CA ALA A 207 -6.68 -23.36 2.80
C ALA A 207 -5.97 -23.57 1.46
N LYS A 208 -6.05 -22.57 0.57
CA LYS A 208 -5.35 -22.63 -0.73
C LYS A 208 -3.82 -22.54 -0.54
N ALA A 209 -3.34 -21.71 0.38
CA ALA A 209 -1.91 -21.60 0.71
C ALA A 209 -1.35 -22.93 1.22
N ARG A 210 -2.02 -23.58 2.17
CA ARG A 210 -1.63 -24.90 2.69
C ARG A 210 -1.53 -25.96 1.60
N ARG A 211 -2.48 -25.96 0.66
CA ARG A 211 -2.48 -26.87 -0.50
C ARG A 211 -1.35 -26.59 -1.49
N VAL A 212 -1.15 -25.32 -1.85
CA VAL A 212 -0.16 -24.91 -2.86
C VAL A 212 1.26 -25.08 -2.33
N PHE A 213 1.50 -24.68 -1.09
CA PHE A 213 2.81 -24.72 -0.45
C PHE A 213 3.07 -26.01 0.34
N ARG A 214 2.10 -26.93 0.41
CA ARG A 214 2.20 -28.28 1.01
C ARG A 214 2.70 -28.29 2.47
N TYR A 215 2.26 -27.32 3.28
CA TYR A 215 2.57 -27.28 4.72
C TYR A 215 1.34 -27.66 5.58
N LYS A 216 1.60 -28.18 6.78
CA LYS A 216 0.53 -28.53 7.75
C LYS A 216 0.23 -27.32 8.67
N PRO A 217 -1.04 -27.18 9.14
CA PRO A 217 -1.35 -26.20 10.18
C PRO A 217 -0.43 -26.41 11.39
N ARG A 218 -0.03 -25.32 12.05
CA ARG A 218 0.57 -25.45 13.39
C ARG A 218 -0.48 -26.10 14.29
N SER A 219 -0.13 -27.23 14.95
CA SER A 219 -0.94 -27.72 16.05
C SER A 219 -0.97 -26.62 17.11
N THR A 220 -2.15 -26.19 17.52
CA THR A 220 -2.33 -25.35 18.70
C THR A 220 -1.83 -26.17 19.88
N MET A 221 -0.57 -25.95 20.31
CA MET A 221 -0.12 -26.44 21.60
C MET A 221 -1.07 -25.82 22.64
N SER A 222 -1.93 -26.68 23.20
CA SER A 222 -2.70 -26.39 24.39
C SER A 222 -1.76 -25.75 25.41
N ARG A 223 -2.05 -24.51 25.79
CA ARG A 223 -1.48 -23.94 27.01
C ARG A 223 -2.07 -24.76 28.17
N SER A 224 -1.39 -25.87 28.53
CA SER A 224 -1.59 -26.49 29.84
C SER A 224 -1.21 -25.44 30.89
N ARG A 225 -2.21 -25.05 31.66
CA ARG A 225 -2.07 -24.27 32.87
C ARG A 225 -1.26 -25.16 33.87
N HIS A 226 -0.15 -24.65 34.33
CA HIS A 226 0.39 -24.99 35.65
C HIS A 226 0.57 -23.68 36.39
#